data_cda7544e60c0a63ffc1a467cd748901f
#
_entry.id   cda7544e60c0a63ffc1a467cd748901f
#
_cell.length_a   1.000
_cell.length_b   1.000
_cell.length_c   1.000
_cell.angle_alpha   90.00
_cell.angle_beta   90.00
_cell.angle_gamma   90.00
#
_symmetry.space_group_name_H-M   'P 1'
#
loop_
_entity.id
_entity.type
_entity.pdbx_description
1 polymer ?
#
loop_
_entity_poly.entity_id
_entity_poly.type
_entity_poly.pdbx_seq_one_letter_code
_entity_poly.pdbx_strand_id
1 'polypeptide(L)'
;MAVVLMVTGALFTYFGPVKEWGVPTLSAVEPGMPRWYIPDFEAVFSVQKASEVIVLSLSVAVVIMAETLLAENNFAQKNGYRIDDNTELLAFSIGNMAAAFTGCCPINGSVSRTAMSEQYEGKTQLTGLVAGVSMIAVLLFCTGFIGYLPVPVLIVYRRMPEAFSSE
;
A
#
# COMPACT_ATOMS: atom_id res chain seq x y z
N MET A 1 5.47 1.57 -19.02
CA MET A 1 6.94 1.72 -18.74
C MET A 1 7.33 1.03 -17.43
N ALA A 2 6.72 1.33 -16.28
CA ALA A 2 7.09 0.75 -14.98
C ALA A 2 7.11 -0.78 -14.92
N VAL A 3 6.05 -1.42 -15.41
CA VAL A 3 5.94 -2.89 -15.43
C VAL A 3 7.04 -3.52 -16.29
N VAL A 4 7.38 -2.90 -17.40
CA VAL A 4 8.45 -3.39 -18.29
C VAL A 4 9.80 -3.33 -17.58
N LEU A 5 10.10 -2.23 -16.87
CA LEU A 5 11.33 -2.09 -16.09
C LEU A 5 11.41 -3.10 -14.93
N MET A 6 10.30 -3.34 -14.26
CA MET A 6 10.24 -4.33 -13.19
C MET A 6 10.44 -5.74 -13.72
N VAL A 7 9.78 -6.09 -14.82
CA VAL A 7 9.91 -7.42 -15.45
C VAL A 7 11.30 -7.62 -16.02
N THR A 8 11.86 -6.65 -16.74
CA THR A 8 13.22 -6.73 -17.27
C THR A 8 14.26 -6.79 -16.16
N GLY A 9 14.11 -6.02 -15.08
CA GLY A 9 14.97 -6.08 -13.90
C GLY A 9 14.95 -7.44 -13.21
N ALA A 10 13.76 -8.02 -13.04
CA ALA A 10 13.61 -9.33 -12.44
C ALA A 10 14.16 -10.45 -13.32
N LEU A 11 13.93 -10.39 -14.64
CA LEU A 11 14.52 -11.33 -15.59
C LEU A 11 16.04 -11.25 -15.59
N PHE A 12 16.59 -10.04 -15.54
CA PHE A 12 18.04 -9.84 -15.47
C PHE A 12 18.64 -10.42 -14.19
N THR A 13 17.91 -10.30 -13.06
CA THR A 13 18.33 -10.90 -11.78
C THR A 13 18.19 -12.42 -11.77
N TYR A 14 17.22 -12.95 -12.49
CA TYR A 14 17.00 -14.40 -12.58
C TYR A 14 18.05 -15.09 -13.45
N PHE A 15 18.40 -14.50 -14.60
CA PHE A 15 19.35 -15.07 -15.56
C PHE A 15 20.80 -14.62 -15.34
N GLY A 16 21.04 -13.51 -14.65
CA GLY A 16 22.36 -12.92 -14.45
C GLY A 16 22.95 -13.21 -13.07
N PRO A 17 24.28 -13.16 -12.91
CA PRO A 17 24.97 -13.34 -11.63
C PRO A 17 24.89 -12.09 -10.74
N VAL A 18 23.72 -11.44 -10.68
CA VAL A 18 23.51 -10.15 -10.02
C VAL A 18 23.78 -10.23 -8.52
N LYS A 19 23.56 -11.39 -7.91
CA LYS A 19 23.88 -11.66 -6.50
C LYS A 19 25.39 -11.68 -6.25
N GLU A 20 26.19 -12.13 -7.23
CA GLU A 20 27.64 -12.14 -7.12
C GLU A 20 28.24 -10.74 -7.24
N TRP A 21 27.55 -9.83 -7.90
CA TRP A 21 27.94 -8.42 -8.02
C TRP A 21 27.56 -7.56 -6.80
N GLY A 22 27.04 -8.18 -5.74
CA GLY A 22 26.70 -7.48 -4.49
C GLY A 22 25.52 -6.52 -4.60
N VAL A 23 24.69 -6.65 -5.63
CA VAL A 23 23.47 -5.83 -5.79
C VAL A 23 22.42 -6.32 -4.81
N PRO A 24 21.91 -5.47 -3.89
CA PRO A 24 20.89 -5.88 -2.94
C PRO A 24 19.60 -6.23 -3.68
N THR A 25 19.11 -7.43 -3.45
CA THR A 25 17.78 -7.88 -3.90
C THR A 25 16.81 -7.83 -2.73
N LEU A 26 15.50 -7.72 -3.02
CA LEU A 26 14.48 -7.86 -1.99
C LEU A 26 14.59 -9.25 -1.35
N SER A 27 14.35 -9.31 -0.04
CA SER A 27 14.25 -10.60 0.65
C SER A 27 13.13 -11.42 0.02
N ALA A 28 13.37 -12.74 -0.13
CA ALA A 28 12.34 -13.63 -0.60
C ALA A 28 11.14 -13.57 0.34
N VAL A 29 9.99 -13.21 -0.21
CA VAL A 29 8.73 -13.20 0.52
C VAL A 29 8.09 -14.57 0.35
N GLU A 30 7.82 -15.26 1.44
CA GLU A 30 7.12 -16.54 1.38
C GLU A 30 5.70 -16.32 0.80
N PRO A 31 5.32 -17.09 -0.24
CA PRO A 31 3.96 -17.03 -0.75
C PRO A 31 2.99 -17.58 0.29
N GLY A 32 1.91 -16.87 0.51
CA GLY A 32 0.90 -17.33 1.47
C GLY A 32 -0.12 -16.26 1.84
N MET A 33 -1.19 -16.69 2.46
CA MET A 33 -2.13 -15.77 3.06
C MET A 33 -1.52 -15.11 4.30
N PRO A 34 -1.88 -13.83 4.56
CA PRO A 34 -1.50 -13.15 5.79
C PRO A 34 -1.92 -14.00 7.00
N ARG A 35 -0.98 -14.23 7.90
CA ARG A 35 -1.27 -14.94 9.13
C ARG A 35 -1.99 -14.00 10.10
N TRP A 36 -2.95 -14.51 10.84
CA TRP A 36 -3.55 -13.76 11.93
C TRP A 36 -2.45 -13.42 12.94
N TYR A 37 -2.28 -12.14 13.19
CA TYR A 37 -1.31 -11.62 14.14
C TYR A 37 -2.06 -11.08 15.36
N ILE A 38 -1.82 -11.69 16.50
CA ILE A 38 -2.26 -11.15 17.78
C ILE A 38 -1.07 -10.39 18.35
N PRO A 39 -1.16 -9.06 18.55
CA PRO A 39 -0.08 -8.29 19.13
C PRO A 39 0.28 -8.83 20.52
N ASP A 40 1.56 -8.90 20.81
CA ASP A 40 2.05 -9.24 22.13
C ASP A 40 1.84 -8.04 23.06
N PHE A 41 0.73 -8.06 23.76
CA PHE A 41 0.35 -6.99 24.68
C PHE A 41 1.29 -6.90 25.90
N GLU A 42 1.96 -8.00 26.29
CA GLU A 42 2.90 -7.97 27.42
C GLU A 42 4.07 -7.01 27.17
N ALA A 43 4.53 -6.90 25.94
CA ALA A 43 5.60 -5.96 25.54
C ALA A 43 5.20 -4.49 25.68
N VAL A 44 3.90 -4.17 25.69
CA VAL A 44 3.36 -2.80 25.75
C VAL A 44 2.93 -2.39 27.15
N PHE A 45 2.82 -3.34 28.10
CA PHE A 45 2.29 -3.11 29.44
C PHE A 45 3.16 -2.22 30.38
N SER A 46 4.34 -1.75 29.94
CA SER A 46 4.98 -0.66 30.70
C SER A 46 4.24 0.65 30.42
N VAL A 47 3.82 1.36 31.47
CA VAL A 47 3.03 2.60 31.38
C VAL A 47 3.68 3.62 30.42
N GLN A 48 4.99 3.65 30.37
CA GLN A 48 5.77 4.56 29.52
C GLN A 48 5.65 4.21 28.03
N LYS A 49 5.75 2.92 27.67
CA LYS A 49 5.58 2.45 26.29
C LYS A 49 4.12 2.55 25.83
N ALA A 50 3.17 2.28 26.73
CA ALA A 50 1.75 2.41 26.42
C ALA A 50 1.38 3.86 26.06
N SER A 51 1.90 4.86 26.77
CA SER A 51 1.66 6.27 26.46
C SER A 51 2.24 6.67 25.10
N GLU A 52 3.44 6.22 24.77
CA GLU A 52 4.05 6.46 23.45
C GLU A 52 3.24 5.84 22.32
N VAL A 53 2.80 4.60 22.47
CA VAL A 53 1.97 3.91 21.47
C VAL A 53 0.63 4.61 21.27
N ILE A 54 -0.03 5.05 22.36
CA ILE A 54 -1.30 5.79 22.28
C ILE A 54 -1.11 7.11 21.53
N VAL A 55 -0.09 7.89 21.86
CA VAL A 55 0.18 9.18 21.21
C VAL A 55 0.51 9.00 19.73
N LEU A 56 1.35 8.02 19.39
CA LEU A 56 1.69 7.73 17.99
C LEU A 56 0.47 7.23 17.21
N SER A 57 -0.31 6.31 17.76
CA SER A 57 -1.50 5.77 17.07
C SER A 57 -2.57 6.84 16.88
N LEU A 58 -2.77 7.72 17.86
CA LEU A 58 -3.70 8.84 17.74
C LEU A 58 -3.24 9.83 16.66
N SER A 59 -1.94 10.14 16.63
CA SER A 59 -1.37 11.03 15.60
C SER A 59 -1.55 10.46 14.20
N VAL A 60 -1.26 9.17 14.00
CA VAL A 60 -1.44 8.48 12.72
C VAL A 60 -2.92 8.43 12.34
N ALA A 61 -3.83 8.13 13.29
CA ALA A 61 -5.25 8.11 13.04
C ALA A 61 -5.79 9.46 12.56
N VAL A 62 -5.39 10.56 13.21
CA VAL A 62 -5.80 11.92 12.81
C VAL A 62 -5.31 12.27 11.41
N VAL A 63 -4.07 11.91 11.07
CA VAL A 63 -3.52 12.15 9.73
C VAL A 63 -4.29 11.35 8.68
N ILE A 64 -4.52 10.06 8.92
CA ILE A 64 -5.30 9.20 8.01
C ILE A 64 -6.70 9.76 7.79
N MET A 65 -7.40 10.15 8.87
CA MET A 65 -8.74 10.75 8.78
C MET A 65 -8.73 12.02 7.94
N ALA A 66 -7.79 12.92 8.21
CA ALA A 66 -7.69 14.19 7.48
C ALA A 66 -7.40 13.99 6.00
N GLU A 67 -6.41 13.15 5.65
CA GLU A 67 -6.06 12.88 4.26
C GLU A 67 -7.19 12.16 3.51
N THR A 68 -7.83 11.18 4.13
CA THR A 68 -8.92 10.42 3.52
C THR A 68 -10.12 11.32 3.23
N LEU A 69 -10.63 12.05 4.24
CA LEU A 69 -11.76 12.94 4.06
C LEU A 69 -11.47 14.06 3.06
N LEU A 70 -10.24 14.61 3.08
CA LEU A 70 -9.86 15.64 2.11
C LEU A 70 -9.87 15.08 0.68
N ALA A 71 -9.34 13.88 0.47
CA ALA A 71 -9.33 13.22 -0.83
C ALA A 71 -10.76 12.95 -1.32
N GLU A 72 -11.60 12.34 -0.48
CA GLU A 72 -12.97 11.97 -0.81
C GLU A 72 -13.83 13.18 -1.11
N ASN A 73 -13.77 14.22 -0.28
CA ASN A 73 -14.51 15.47 -0.50
C ASN A 73 -14.08 16.18 -1.79
N ASN A 74 -12.78 16.19 -2.12
CA ASN A 74 -12.31 16.76 -3.38
C ASN A 74 -12.90 16.05 -4.59
N PHE A 75 -12.90 14.72 -4.61
CA PHE A 75 -13.47 13.94 -5.70
C PHE A 75 -15.00 14.01 -5.74
N ALA A 76 -15.66 14.04 -4.58
CA ALA A 76 -17.10 14.22 -4.48
C ALA A 76 -17.55 15.57 -5.07
N GLN A 77 -16.87 16.65 -4.70
CA GLN A 77 -17.16 17.98 -5.25
C GLN A 77 -16.92 18.06 -6.76
N LYS A 78 -15.81 17.50 -7.23
CA LYS A 78 -15.47 17.46 -8.65
C LYS A 78 -16.51 16.72 -9.48
N ASN A 79 -17.06 15.63 -8.96
CA ASN A 79 -18.03 14.78 -9.63
C ASN A 79 -19.49 15.10 -9.29
N GLY A 80 -19.75 16.11 -8.45
CA GLY A 80 -21.08 16.61 -8.15
C GLY A 80 -21.94 15.70 -7.26
N TYR A 81 -21.32 14.81 -6.46
CA TYR A 81 -22.03 13.99 -5.48
C TYR A 81 -21.66 14.39 -4.05
N ARG A 82 -22.47 13.93 -3.09
CA ARG A 82 -22.22 14.14 -1.66
C ARG A 82 -21.84 12.82 -1.03
N ILE A 83 -20.90 12.88 -0.11
CA ILE A 83 -20.50 11.75 0.75
C ILE A 83 -20.98 12.01 2.17
N ASP A 84 -21.16 10.95 2.93
CA ASP A 84 -21.37 11.01 4.36
C ASP A 84 -20.07 10.66 5.08
N ASP A 85 -19.39 11.69 5.58
CA ASP A 85 -18.07 11.59 6.23
C ASP A 85 -18.07 10.56 7.36
N ASN A 86 -19.18 10.39 8.09
CA ASN A 86 -19.26 9.40 9.17
C ASN A 86 -19.27 7.96 8.65
N THR A 87 -20.00 7.73 7.57
CA THR A 87 -20.06 6.40 6.94
C THR A 87 -18.70 6.01 6.35
N GLU A 88 -18.01 6.94 5.70
CA GLU A 88 -16.68 6.72 5.14
C GLU A 88 -15.64 6.46 6.23
N LEU A 89 -15.62 7.25 7.30
CA LEU A 89 -14.75 7.04 8.45
C LEU A 89 -15.00 5.68 9.12
N LEU A 90 -16.27 5.25 9.22
CA LEU A 90 -16.60 3.94 9.75
C LEU A 90 -16.05 2.82 8.87
N ALA A 91 -16.22 2.93 7.54
CA ALA A 91 -15.69 1.96 6.59
C ALA A 91 -14.16 1.86 6.68
N PHE A 92 -13.46 2.99 6.73
CA PHE A 92 -12.00 3.04 6.93
C PHE A 92 -11.57 2.45 8.28
N SER A 93 -12.32 2.71 9.35
CA SER A 93 -12.04 2.17 10.67
C SER A 93 -12.14 0.64 10.70
N ILE A 94 -13.17 0.08 10.06
CA ILE A 94 -13.34 -1.38 9.92
C ILE A 94 -12.21 -1.98 9.09
N GLY A 95 -11.85 -1.34 7.98
CA GLY A 95 -10.73 -1.77 7.14
C GLY A 95 -9.40 -1.77 7.88
N ASN A 96 -9.10 -0.72 8.64
CA ASN A 96 -7.89 -0.62 9.46
C ASN A 96 -7.88 -1.61 10.62
N MET A 97 -9.04 -1.89 11.20
CA MET A 97 -9.16 -2.94 12.23
C MET A 97 -8.84 -4.32 11.65
N ALA A 98 -9.37 -4.64 10.47
CA ALA A 98 -9.03 -5.89 9.77
C ALA A 98 -7.53 -5.96 9.42
N ALA A 99 -6.93 -4.86 8.97
CA ALA A 99 -5.49 -4.77 8.69
C ALA A 99 -4.65 -5.01 9.95
N ALA A 100 -5.07 -4.49 11.11
CA ALA A 100 -4.38 -4.71 12.38
C ALA A 100 -4.34 -6.19 12.77
N PHE A 101 -5.44 -6.94 12.58
CA PHE A 101 -5.48 -8.37 12.85
C PHE A 101 -4.62 -9.22 11.90
N THR A 102 -4.25 -8.68 10.75
CA THR A 102 -3.33 -9.33 9.80
C THR A 102 -1.90 -8.85 9.94
N GLY A 103 -1.61 -7.98 10.93
CA GLY A 103 -0.28 -7.40 11.14
C GLY A 103 0.16 -6.45 10.04
N CYS A 104 -0.79 -5.93 9.26
CA CYS A 104 -0.52 -4.97 8.19
C CYS A 104 -0.41 -3.54 8.72
N CYS A 105 0.28 -2.69 7.94
CA CYS A 105 0.31 -1.25 8.20
C CYS A 105 -1.08 -0.63 8.03
N PRO A 106 -1.36 0.49 8.71
CA PRO A 106 -2.60 1.24 8.51
C PRO A 106 -2.82 1.61 7.05
N ILE A 107 -4.07 1.52 6.62
CA ILE A 107 -4.51 1.83 5.25
C ILE A 107 -4.92 3.31 5.21
N ASN A 108 -4.53 4.00 4.16
CA ASN A 108 -4.89 5.39 3.89
C ASN A 108 -5.51 5.54 2.50
N GLY A 109 -6.42 6.50 2.34
CA GLY A 109 -6.94 6.94 1.05
C GLY A 109 -5.83 7.57 0.20
N SER A 110 -5.67 7.11 -1.04
CA SER A 110 -4.63 7.63 -1.94
C SER A 110 -5.23 8.50 -3.03
N VAL A 111 -5.02 9.80 -2.93
CA VAL A 111 -5.43 10.78 -3.96
C VAL A 111 -4.93 10.39 -5.35
N SER A 112 -3.66 9.99 -5.47
CA SER A 112 -3.05 9.64 -6.76
C SER A 112 -3.72 8.41 -7.40
N ARG A 113 -4.01 7.36 -6.62
CA ARG A 113 -4.68 6.16 -7.14
C ARG A 113 -6.12 6.44 -7.51
N THR A 114 -6.83 7.25 -6.72
CA THR A 114 -8.20 7.68 -7.01
C THR A 114 -8.24 8.51 -8.29
N ALA A 115 -7.30 9.44 -8.47
CA ALA A 115 -7.17 10.23 -9.70
C ALA A 115 -6.91 9.35 -10.93
N MET A 116 -6.04 8.33 -10.81
CA MET A 116 -5.82 7.37 -11.88
C MET A 116 -7.07 6.55 -12.20
N SER A 117 -7.77 6.07 -11.19
CA SER A 117 -9.04 5.34 -11.37
C SER A 117 -10.07 6.19 -12.09
N GLU A 118 -10.16 7.48 -11.77
CA GLU A 118 -11.04 8.44 -12.43
C GLU A 118 -10.65 8.65 -13.90
N GLN A 119 -9.35 8.79 -14.20
CA GLN A 119 -8.85 8.92 -15.57
C GLN A 119 -9.20 7.69 -16.44
N TYR A 120 -9.23 6.51 -15.86
CA TYR A 120 -9.63 5.27 -16.53
C TYR A 120 -11.14 4.99 -16.45
N GLU A 121 -11.93 6.01 -16.12
CA GLU A 121 -13.41 5.93 -16.03
C GLU A 121 -13.92 4.86 -15.06
N GLY A 122 -13.18 4.58 -14.00
CA GLY A 122 -13.58 3.66 -12.93
C GLY A 122 -14.74 4.22 -12.12
N LYS A 123 -15.98 4.03 -12.58
CA LYS A 123 -17.21 4.59 -11.98
C LYS A 123 -17.92 3.64 -11.02
N THR A 124 -17.41 2.44 -10.82
CA THR A 124 -18.09 1.42 -10.02
C THR A 124 -17.17 0.81 -8.97
N GLN A 125 -17.75 0.38 -7.85
CA GLN A 125 -17.02 -0.36 -6.81
C GLN A 125 -16.43 -1.71 -7.32
N LEU A 126 -16.89 -2.20 -8.46
CA LEU A 126 -16.37 -3.40 -9.10
C LEU A 126 -14.86 -3.27 -9.40
N THR A 127 -14.39 -2.08 -9.73
CA THR A 127 -12.96 -1.80 -9.95
C THR A 127 -12.13 -2.12 -8.71
N GLY A 128 -12.60 -1.70 -7.53
CA GLY A 128 -11.94 -1.99 -6.25
C GLY A 128 -11.97 -3.48 -5.91
N LEU A 129 -13.10 -4.16 -6.17
CA LEU A 129 -13.22 -5.59 -5.93
C LEU A 129 -12.29 -6.41 -6.83
N VAL A 130 -12.24 -6.08 -8.12
CA VAL A 130 -11.31 -6.72 -9.08
C VAL A 130 -9.86 -6.47 -8.68
N ALA A 131 -9.52 -5.25 -8.27
CA ALA A 131 -8.18 -4.93 -7.78
C ALA A 131 -7.82 -5.75 -6.53
N GLY A 132 -8.74 -5.89 -5.58
CA GLY A 132 -8.56 -6.73 -4.38
C GLY A 132 -8.34 -8.20 -4.70
N VAL A 133 -9.17 -8.78 -5.56
CA VAL A 133 -9.02 -10.18 -6.01
C VAL A 133 -7.71 -10.39 -6.76
N SER A 134 -7.34 -9.44 -7.64
CA SER A 134 -6.07 -9.50 -8.36
C SER A 134 -4.88 -9.45 -7.41
N MET A 135 -4.95 -8.62 -6.34
CA MET A 135 -3.90 -8.53 -5.33
C MET A 135 -3.76 -9.82 -4.54
N ILE A 136 -4.88 -10.46 -4.17
CA ILE A 136 -4.86 -11.78 -3.52
C ILE A 136 -4.21 -12.82 -4.45
N ALA A 137 -4.55 -12.83 -5.73
CA ALA A 137 -3.93 -13.72 -6.69
C ALA A 137 -2.41 -13.49 -6.82
N VAL A 138 -1.97 -12.24 -6.85
CA VAL A 138 -0.54 -11.88 -6.84
C VAL A 138 0.14 -12.36 -5.57
N LEU A 139 -0.47 -12.19 -4.41
CA LEU A 139 0.07 -12.66 -3.12
C LEU A 139 0.22 -14.18 -3.07
N LEU A 140 -0.70 -14.92 -3.65
CA LEU A 140 -0.68 -16.39 -3.63
C LEU A 140 0.28 -16.99 -4.66
N PHE A 141 0.39 -16.38 -5.85
CA PHE A 141 1.09 -16.98 -6.99
C PHE A 141 2.38 -16.26 -7.39
N CYS A 142 2.46 -14.95 -7.16
CA CYS A 142 3.55 -14.12 -7.69
C CYS A 142 4.53 -13.59 -6.64
N THR A 143 4.34 -13.87 -5.35
CA THR A 143 5.26 -13.37 -4.30
C THR A 143 6.68 -13.91 -4.44
N GLY A 144 6.85 -15.14 -4.94
CA GLY A 144 8.17 -15.69 -5.23
C GLY A 144 8.96 -14.87 -6.26
N PHE A 145 8.28 -14.22 -7.21
CA PHE A 145 8.88 -13.35 -8.20
C PHE A 145 9.40 -12.03 -7.61
N ILE A 146 8.76 -11.53 -6.55
CA ILE A 146 9.14 -10.28 -5.88
C ILE A 146 10.55 -10.37 -5.28
N GLY A 147 10.95 -11.54 -4.78
CA GLY A 147 12.30 -11.78 -4.25
C GLY A 147 13.43 -11.63 -5.29
N TYR A 148 13.11 -11.65 -6.58
CA TYR A 148 14.09 -11.45 -7.66
C TYR A 148 14.18 -9.98 -8.11
N LEU A 149 13.38 -9.07 -7.54
CA LEU A 149 13.44 -7.66 -7.88
C LEU A 149 14.68 -6.99 -7.26
N PRO A 150 15.60 -6.44 -8.07
CA PRO A 150 16.73 -5.70 -7.55
C PRO A 150 16.29 -4.36 -6.99
N VAL A 151 16.75 -4.02 -5.79
CA VAL A 151 16.44 -2.75 -5.11
C VAL A 151 16.72 -1.52 -5.97
N PRO A 152 17.82 -1.44 -6.75
CA PRO A 152 18.08 -0.30 -7.62
C PRO A 152 16.98 0.00 -8.64
N VAL A 153 16.28 -1.01 -9.16
CA VAL A 153 15.17 -0.82 -10.11
C VAL A 153 14.00 -0.10 -9.45
N LEU A 154 13.73 -0.39 -8.18
CA LEU A 154 12.69 0.30 -7.40
C LEU A 154 13.07 1.77 -7.12
N ILE A 155 14.34 2.05 -6.88
CA ILE A 155 14.84 3.41 -6.66
C ILE A 155 14.70 4.25 -7.93
N VAL A 156 15.09 3.70 -9.08
CA VAL A 156 14.92 4.36 -10.38
C VAL A 156 13.45 4.64 -10.67
N TYR A 157 12.58 3.66 -10.42
CA TYR A 157 11.14 3.82 -10.59
C TYR A 157 10.57 4.95 -9.72
N ARG A 158 11.01 5.05 -8.47
CA ARG A 158 10.56 6.11 -7.55
C ARG A 158 10.97 7.51 -8.00
N ARG A 159 12.15 7.66 -8.64
CA ARG A 159 12.66 8.96 -9.12
C ARG A 159 12.15 9.37 -10.50
N MET A 160 11.61 8.46 -11.30
CA MET A 160 11.09 8.80 -12.63
C MET A 160 9.98 9.85 -12.64
N PRO A 161 8.96 9.85 -11.74
CA PRO A 161 7.93 10.87 -11.75
C PRO A 161 8.46 12.28 -11.48
N GLU A 162 9.51 12.40 -10.69
CA GLU A 162 10.13 13.70 -10.36
C GLU A 162 10.90 14.29 -11.56
N ALA A 163 11.49 13.44 -12.39
CA ALA A 163 12.21 13.86 -13.58
C ALA A 163 11.29 14.33 -14.73
N PHE A 164 10.06 13.78 -14.81
CA PHE A 164 9.06 14.17 -15.82
C PHE A 164 8.17 15.34 -15.39
N SER A 165 8.18 15.72 -14.13
CA SER A 165 7.39 16.84 -13.58
C SER A 165 8.13 18.18 -13.64
N SER A 166 9.38 18.20 -14.11
CA SER A 166 10.23 19.40 -14.19
C SER A 166 10.33 20.02 -15.59
N GLU A 167 9.59 19.52 -16.56
CA GLU A 167 9.35 20.14 -17.87
C GLU A 167 7.89 20.60 -18.00
#